data_3dbc782e5db3a765699e654d928b7ff8
#
_entry.id   3dbc782e5db3a765699e654d928b7ff8
#
_cell.length_a   1.000
_cell.length_b   1.000
_cell.length_c   1.000
_cell.angle_alpha   90.00
_cell.angle_beta   90.00
_cell.angle_gamma   90.00
#
_symmetry.space_group_name_H-M   'P 1'
#
loop_
_entity.id
_entity.type
_entity.pdbx_description
1 polymer ?
#
loop_
_entity_poly.entity_id
_entity_poly.type
_entity_poly.pdbx_seq_one_letter_code
_entity_poly.pdbx_strand_id
1 'polypeptide(L)'
;MDKLREEIIEAEKIRADLIKWKLILVAGLGAAGLGLNGNSRDDMTLLLCLIPFVCVYVDLVARHLNLRIHVIAEFMRGQKEEWTADYEKYAESMEKKGVFALETGALRYSTVFLSVIVIIVGYVLHCKQPVMYLVLFIFSGFFGIVAAVIIDVVYRNRRNKITRPTSGSG
;
A
#
# COMPACT_ATOMS: atom_id res chain seq x y z
N MET A 1 1.54 23.99 -17.55
CA MET A 1 1.17 23.84 -16.12
C MET A 1 -0.11 23.04 -15.94
N ASP A 2 -1.19 23.34 -16.66
CA ASP A 2 -2.45 22.62 -16.52
C ASP A 2 -2.35 21.10 -16.70
N LYS A 3 -1.54 20.65 -17.67
CA LYS A 3 -1.29 19.21 -17.90
C LYS A 3 -0.66 18.50 -16.68
N LEU A 4 0.24 19.16 -15.96
CA LEU A 4 0.86 18.54 -14.76
C LEU A 4 -0.13 18.44 -13.60
N ARG A 5 -1.05 19.40 -13.49
CA ARG A 5 -2.14 19.34 -12.50
C ARG A 5 -3.14 18.24 -12.82
N GLU A 6 -3.52 18.12 -14.10
CA GLU A 6 -4.36 17.02 -14.57
C GLU A 6 -3.71 15.67 -14.25
N GLU A 7 -2.40 15.54 -14.44
CA GLU A 7 -1.64 14.33 -14.14
C GLU A 7 -1.64 13.98 -12.65
N ILE A 8 -1.54 15.00 -11.76
CA ILE A 8 -1.66 14.79 -10.31
C ILE A 8 -3.06 14.28 -9.95
N ILE A 9 -4.10 14.96 -10.45
CA ILE A 9 -5.50 14.61 -10.16
C ILE A 9 -5.80 13.18 -10.66
N GLU A 10 -5.32 12.83 -11.85
CA GLU A 10 -5.48 11.49 -12.39
C GLU A 10 -4.75 10.44 -11.54
N ALA A 11 -3.52 10.72 -11.11
CA ALA A 11 -2.76 9.82 -10.25
C ALA A 11 -3.41 9.61 -8.87
N GLU A 12 -4.00 10.66 -8.29
CA GLU A 12 -4.78 10.56 -7.04
C GLU A 12 -6.04 9.72 -7.22
N LYS A 13 -6.76 9.89 -8.32
CA LYS A 13 -7.94 9.08 -8.66
C LYS A 13 -7.58 7.61 -8.83
N ILE A 14 -6.54 7.31 -9.61
CA ILE A 14 -6.05 5.94 -9.80
C ILE A 14 -5.67 5.32 -8.46
N ARG A 15 -5.00 6.07 -7.57
CA ARG A 15 -4.64 5.59 -6.24
C ARG A 15 -5.86 5.25 -5.40
N ALA A 16 -6.89 6.11 -5.40
CA ALA A 16 -8.13 5.85 -4.66
C ALA A 16 -8.86 4.61 -5.19
N ASP A 17 -8.90 4.44 -6.51
CA ASP A 17 -9.48 3.26 -7.15
C ASP A 17 -8.70 1.98 -6.80
N LEU A 18 -7.36 2.01 -6.76
CA LEU A 18 -6.54 0.87 -6.36
C LEU A 18 -6.84 0.43 -4.92
N ILE A 19 -7.01 1.36 -3.99
CA ILE A 19 -7.37 1.05 -2.60
C ILE A 19 -8.75 0.38 -2.54
N LYS A 20 -9.71 0.90 -3.30
CA LYS A 20 -11.05 0.30 -3.43
C LYS A 20 -10.98 -1.12 -3.99
N TRP A 21 -10.22 -1.32 -5.06
CA TRP A 21 -10.02 -2.64 -5.66
C TRP A 21 -9.32 -3.62 -4.72
N LYS A 22 -8.35 -3.14 -3.92
CA LYS A 22 -7.72 -3.96 -2.86
C LYS A 22 -8.77 -4.55 -1.93
N LEU A 23 -9.70 -3.72 -1.43
CA LEU A 23 -10.76 -4.17 -0.52
C LEU A 23 -11.71 -5.18 -1.18
N ILE A 24 -12.11 -4.92 -2.44
CA ILE A 24 -12.99 -5.82 -3.19
C ILE A 24 -12.32 -7.18 -3.42
N LEU A 25 -11.05 -7.19 -3.85
CA LEU A 25 -10.30 -8.42 -4.09
C LEU A 25 -10.08 -9.21 -2.81
N VAL A 26 -9.71 -8.54 -1.70
CA VAL A 26 -9.54 -9.20 -0.40
C VAL A 26 -10.84 -9.79 0.10
N ALA A 27 -11.96 -9.05 -0.03
CA ALA A 27 -13.28 -9.57 0.34
C ALA A 27 -13.70 -10.76 -0.53
N GLY A 28 -13.48 -10.69 -1.85
CA GLY A 28 -13.78 -11.76 -2.79
C GLY A 28 -12.95 -13.03 -2.53
N LEU A 29 -11.63 -12.89 -2.35
CA LEU A 29 -10.75 -14.01 -2.01
C LEU A 29 -11.08 -14.59 -0.63
N GLY A 30 -11.42 -13.73 0.34
CA GLY A 30 -11.85 -14.14 1.66
C GLY A 30 -13.14 -14.95 1.63
N ALA A 31 -14.15 -14.45 0.92
CA ALA A 31 -15.42 -15.13 0.77
C ALA A 31 -15.29 -16.49 0.05
N ALA A 32 -14.51 -16.52 -1.05
CA ALA A 32 -14.25 -17.75 -1.79
C ALA A 32 -13.44 -18.76 -0.96
N GLY A 33 -12.37 -18.30 -0.29
CA GLY A 33 -11.51 -19.16 0.52
C GLY A 33 -12.18 -19.72 1.78
N LEU A 34 -13.14 -18.98 2.37
CA LEU A 34 -13.94 -19.44 3.51
C LEU A 34 -15.16 -20.27 3.10
N GLY A 35 -15.36 -20.49 1.79
CA GLY A 35 -16.47 -21.33 1.29
C GLY A 35 -17.86 -20.72 1.49
N LEU A 36 -17.96 -19.39 1.63
CA LEU A 36 -19.25 -18.70 1.82
C LEU A 36 -20.20 -18.87 0.63
N ASN A 37 -19.71 -19.36 -0.50
CA ASN A 37 -20.49 -19.68 -1.70
C ASN A 37 -21.07 -21.12 -1.69
N GLY A 38 -21.07 -21.81 -0.54
CA GLY A 38 -21.66 -23.15 -0.40
C GLY A 38 -20.78 -24.31 -0.89
N ASN A 39 -19.61 -24.05 -1.48
CA ASN A 39 -18.66 -25.06 -1.94
C ASN A 39 -17.40 -25.04 -1.06
N SER A 40 -17.48 -25.54 0.16
CA SER A 40 -16.31 -25.73 1.01
C SER A 40 -15.49 -26.93 0.53
N ARG A 41 -14.59 -26.72 -0.43
CA ARG A 41 -13.50 -27.64 -0.75
C ARG A 41 -12.24 -27.17 -0.05
N ASP A 42 -11.50 -28.06 0.56
CA ASP A 42 -10.23 -27.74 1.24
C ASP A 42 -9.24 -26.99 0.33
N ASP A 43 -9.27 -27.28 -0.97
CA ASP A 43 -8.45 -26.59 -1.98
C ASP A 43 -8.78 -25.10 -2.12
N MET A 44 -10.03 -24.68 -1.85
CA MET A 44 -10.43 -23.28 -1.95
C MET A 44 -9.83 -22.42 -0.84
N THR A 45 -9.49 -23.01 0.30
CA THR A 45 -8.85 -22.27 1.40
C THR A 45 -7.48 -21.73 1.02
N LEU A 46 -6.79 -22.34 0.05
CA LEU A 46 -5.51 -21.85 -0.49
C LEU A 46 -5.62 -20.47 -1.14
N LEU A 47 -6.82 -20.07 -1.60
CA LEU A 47 -7.03 -18.71 -2.13
C LEU A 47 -6.75 -17.64 -1.10
N LEU A 48 -6.90 -17.94 0.19
CA LEU A 48 -6.56 -17.00 1.27
C LEU A 48 -5.07 -16.64 1.28
N CYS A 49 -4.20 -17.57 0.84
CA CYS A 49 -2.76 -17.31 0.74
C CYS A 49 -2.42 -16.24 -0.32
N LEU A 50 -3.34 -15.93 -1.25
CA LEU A 50 -3.13 -14.86 -2.23
C LEU A 50 -3.36 -13.46 -1.65
N ILE A 51 -4.11 -13.33 -0.55
CA ILE A 51 -4.46 -12.03 0.06
C ILE A 51 -3.23 -11.18 0.37
N PRO A 52 -2.18 -11.67 1.06
CA PRO A 52 -0.99 -10.89 1.33
C PRO A 52 -0.29 -10.40 0.06
N PHE A 53 -0.23 -11.21 -0.99
CA PHE A 53 0.39 -10.84 -2.27
C PHE A 53 -0.36 -9.71 -2.96
N VAL A 54 -1.69 -9.80 -3.02
CA VAL A 54 -2.55 -8.73 -3.57
C VAL A 54 -2.37 -7.45 -2.78
N CYS A 55 -2.35 -7.51 -1.45
CA CYS A 55 -2.13 -6.36 -0.60
C CYS A 55 -0.78 -5.69 -0.85
N VAL A 56 0.30 -6.48 -0.91
CA VAL A 56 1.67 -6.01 -1.18
C VAL A 56 1.75 -5.35 -2.55
N TYR A 57 1.17 -5.98 -3.59
CA TYR A 57 1.16 -5.42 -4.94
C TYR A 57 0.47 -4.06 -4.99
N VAL A 58 -0.74 -3.94 -4.43
CA VAL A 58 -1.49 -2.68 -4.41
C VAL A 58 -0.75 -1.61 -3.62
N ASP A 59 -0.17 -1.95 -2.46
CA ASP A 59 0.60 -1.00 -1.67
C ASP A 59 1.84 -0.49 -2.41
N LEU A 60 2.51 -1.36 -3.18
CA LEU A 60 3.66 -0.99 -4.00
C LEU A 60 3.26 0.02 -5.07
N VAL A 61 2.18 -0.25 -5.82
CA VAL A 61 1.69 0.62 -6.89
C VAL A 61 1.19 1.96 -6.33
N ALA A 62 0.42 1.94 -5.24
CA ALA A 62 -0.08 3.15 -4.59
C ALA A 62 1.07 4.05 -4.11
N ARG A 63 2.14 3.47 -3.55
CA ARG A 63 3.33 4.22 -3.13
C ARG A 63 4.16 4.73 -4.32
N HIS A 64 4.20 3.98 -5.42
CA HIS A 64 4.84 4.45 -6.65
C HIS A 64 4.14 5.70 -7.19
N LEU A 65 2.80 5.69 -7.24
CA LEU A 65 2.01 6.85 -7.64
C LEU A 65 2.24 8.06 -6.71
N ASN A 66 2.30 7.84 -5.41
CA ASN A 66 2.64 8.89 -4.45
C ASN A 66 4.02 9.51 -4.70
N LEU A 67 5.04 8.70 -5.00
CA LEU A 67 6.37 9.23 -5.34
C LEU A 67 6.32 10.06 -6.62
N ARG A 68 5.56 9.62 -7.64
CA ARG A 68 5.38 10.36 -8.89
C ARG A 68 4.73 11.73 -8.63
N ILE A 69 3.67 11.79 -7.81
CA ILE A 69 3.02 13.04 -7.39
C ILE A 69 4.05 13.98 -6.71
N HIS A 70 4.87 13.45 -5.78
CA HIS A 70 5.88 14.23 -5.10
C HIS A 70 6.95 14.79 -6.05
N VAL A 71 7.39 14.02 -7.04
CA VAL A 71 8.35 14.48 -8.05
C VAL A 71 7.76 15.61 -8.88
N ILE A 72 6.50 15.50 -9.32
CA ILE A 72 5.82 16.53 -10.10
C ILE A 72 5.64 17.80 -9.25
N ALA A 73 5.23 17.66 -7.99
CA ALA A 73 5.06 18.78 -7.07
C ALA A 73 6.38 19.52 -6.84
N GLU A 74 7.49 18.79 -6.63
CA GLU A 74 8.82 19.39 -6.44
C GLU A 74 9.32 20.11 -7.70
N PHE A 75 9.04 19.54 -8.88
CA PHE A 75 9.34 20.18 -10.16
C PHE A 75 8.56 21.48 -10.34
N MET A 76 7.25 21.50 -10.01
CA MET A 76 6.43 22.72 -10.07
C MET A 76 6.92 23.78 -9.09
N ARG A 77 7.35 23.39 -7.87
CA ARG A 77 7.95 24.29 -6.88
C ARG A 77 9.21 25.00 -7.41
N GLY A 78 10.04 24.26 -8.14
CA GLY A 78 11.28 24.83 -8.74
C GLY A 78 11.01 25.91 -9.79
N GLN A 79 9.80 25.94 -10.38
CA GLN A 79 9.43 26.93 -11.40
C GLN A 79 8.86 28.26 -10.86
N LYS A 80 8.92 28.50 -9.55
CA LYS A 80 8.59 29.78 -8.90
C LYS A 80 7.20 30.37 -9.24
N GLU A 81 6.15 29.58 -9.31
CA GLU A 81 4.80 30.14 -9.27
C GLU A 81 4.41 30.45 -7.81
N GLU A 82 4.27 31.74 -7.49
CA GLU A 82 4.06 32.25 -6.11
C GLU A 82 2.91 31.56 -5.35
N TRP A 83 1.79 31.29 -6.01
CA TRP A 83 0.63 30.70 -5.37
C TRP A 83 0.77 29.19 -5.09
N THR A 84 1.55 28.45 -5.90
CA THR A 84 1.89 27.05 -5.64
C THR A 84 2.80 26.93 -4.42
N ALA A 85 3.72 27.88 -4.22
CA ALA A 85 4.60 27.90 -3.07
C ALA A 85 3.84 28.06 -1.74
N ASP A 86 2.77 28.85 -1.71
CA ASP A 86 1.97 29.05 -0.50
C ASP A 86 1.08 27.84 -0.19
N TYR A 87 0.46 27.22 -1.20
CA TYR A 87 -0.28 25.99 -1.02
C TYR A 87 0.62 24.85 -0.54
N GLU A 88 1.82 24.73 -1.11
CA GLU A 88 2.77 23.69 -0.73
C GLU A 88 3.33 23.89 0.67
N LYS A 89 3.64 25.14 1.09
CA LYS A 89 3.99 25.43 2.49
C LYS A 89 2.88 25.04 3.45
N TYR A 90 1.62 25.27 3.08
CA TYR A 90 0.48 24.87 3.87
C TYR A 90 0.36 23.33 3.92
N ALA A 91 0.46 22.65 2.78
CA ALA A 91 0.43 21.19 2.69
C ALA A 91 1.57 20.55 3.48
N GLU A 92 2.80 21.09 3.39
CA GLU A 92 3.96 20.65 4.18
C GLU A 92 3.75 20.86 5.68
N SER A 93 3.12 21.97 6.07
CA SER A 93 2.76 22.22 7.47
C SER A 93 1.74 21.19 8.01
N MET A 94 0.77 20.81 7.18
CA MET A 94 -0.22 19.77 7.51
C MET A 94 0.40 18.37 7.53
N GLU A 95 1.38 18.11 6.66
CA GLU A 95 2.14 16.87 6.70
C GLU A 95 2.98 16.75 7.98
N LYS A 96 3.66 17.82 8.38
CA LYS A 96 4.40 17.88 9.67
C LYS A 96 3.48 17.68 10.88
N LYS A 97 2.20 18.07 10.77
CA LYS A 97 1.16 17.81 11.78
C LYS A 97 0.62 16.37 11.74
N GLY A 98 1.12 15.52 10.87
CA GLY A 98 0.77 14.09 10.83
C GLY A 98 -0.56 13.77 10.14
N VAL A 99 -1.23 14.74 9.53
CA VAL A 99 -2.53 14.53 8.87
C VAL A 99 -2.41 13.50 7.75
N PHE A 100 -1.34 13.54 6.95
CA PHE A 100 -1.07 12.56 5.88
C PHE A 100 -0.37 11.28 6.38
N ALA A 101 0.14 11.26 7.62
CA ALA A 101 0.75 10.07 8.21
C ALA A 101 -0.29 8.95 8.44
N LEU A 102 -1.55 9.31 8.68
CA LEU A 102 -2.64 8.35 8.84
C LEU A 102 -2.89 7.53 7.58
N GLU A 103 -2.89 8.14 6.41
CA GLU A 103 -3.14 7.45 5.14
C GLU A 103 -2.01 6.46 4.79
N THR A 104 -0.77 6.91 4.91
CA THR A 104 0.40 6.06 4.68
C THR A 104 0.49 4.93 5.71
N GLY A 105 0.11 5.23 6.96
CA GLY A 105 -0.04 4.26 8.04
C GLY A 105 -1.13 3.24 7.75
N ALA A 106 -2.31 3.69 7.33
CA ALA A 106 -3.46 2.83 7.07
C ALA A 106 -3.16 1.74 6.02
N LEU A 107 -2.47 2.08 4.93
CA LEU A 107 -2.05 1.11 3.92
C LEU A 107 -1.15 0.03 4.51
N ARG A 108 -0.11 0.44 5.27
CA ARG A 108 0.82 -0.49 5.90
C ARG A 108 0.13 -1.38 6.93
N TYR A 109 -0.62 -0.76 7.85
CA TYR A 109 -1.28 -1.50 8.93
C TYR A 109 -2.35 -2.44 8.40
N SER A 110 -3.09 -2.07 7.33
CA SER A 110 -4.06 -2.96 6.69
C SER A 110 -3.41 -4.22 6.13
N THR A 111 -2.26 -4.10 5.47
CA THR A 111 -1.55 -5.25 4.91
C THR A 111 -0.96 -6.16 5.99
N VAL A 112 -0.35 -5.58 7.03
CA VAL A 112 0.14 -6.35 8.18
C VAL A 112 -1.00 -7.05 8.89
N PHE A 113 -2.10 -6.35 9.16
CA PHE A 113 -3.27 -6.90 9.82
C PHE A 113 -3.91 -8.06 9.04
N LEU A 114 -4.11 -7.89 7.73
CA LEU A 114 -4.63 -8.95 6.86
C LEU A 114 -3.69 -10.15 6.79
N SER A 115 -2.38 -9.92 6.75
CA SER A 115 -1.39 -11.00 6.77
C SER A 115 -1.43 -11.80 8.08
N VAL A 116 -1.60 -11.14 9.21
CA VAL A 116 -1.78 -11.80 10.52
C VAL A 116 -3.08 -12.61 10.55
N ILE A 117 -4.18 -12.04 10.02
CA ILE A 117 -5.46 -12.78 9.91
C ILE A 117 -5.28 -14.04 9.08
N VAL A 118 -4.58 -13.98 7.94
CA VAL A 118 -4.34 -15.15 7.09
C VAL A 118 -3.58 -16.24 7.84
N ILE A 119 -2.56 -15.88 8.64
CA ILE A 119 -1.84 -16.85 9.49
C ILE A 119 -2.77 -17.49 10.51
N ILE A 120 -3.57 -16.68 11.22
CA ILE A 120 -4.49 -17.17 12.26
C ILE A 120 -5.54 -18.11 11.65
N VAL A 121 -6.17 -17.70 10.56
CA VAL A 121 -7.18 -18.49 9.85
C VAL A 121 -6.56 -19.79 9.33
N GLY A 122 -5.37 -19.73 8.73
CA GLY A 122 -4.63 -20.90 8.29
C GLY A 122 -4.36 -21.87 9.43
N TYR A 123 -3.95 -21.37 10.59
CA TYR A 123 -3.74 -22.20 11.78
C TYR A 123 -5.03 -22.86 12.25
N VAL A 124 -6.11 -22.10 12.38
CA VAL A 124 -7.41 -22.63 12.86
C VAL A 124 -8.00 -23.67 11.92
N LEU A 125 -7.92 -23.45 10.61
CA LEU A 125 -8.50 -24.37 9.61
C LEU A 125 -7.67 -25.64 9.42
N HIS A 126 -6.34 -25.54 9.52
CA HIS A 126 -5.43 -26.63 9.14
C HIS A 126 -4.62 -27.23 10.29
N CYS A 127 -4.94 -26.92 11.57
CA CYS A 127 -4.22 -27.50 12.71
C CYS A 127 -4.30 -29.04 12.81
N LYS A 128 -5.29 -29.66 12.16
CA LYS A 128 -5.50 -31.14 12.12
C LYS A 128 -5.18 -31.74 10.74
N GLN A 129 -4.73 -30.94 9.77
CA GLN A 129 -4.44 -31.36 8.40
C GLN A 129 -2.92 -31.47 8.16
N PRO A 130 -2.47 -31.95 6.96
CA PRO A 130 -1.06 -32.07 6.64
C PRO A 130 -0.31 -30.75 6.86
N VAL A 131 0.86 -30.83 7.51
CA VAL A 131 1.71 -29.68 7.87
C VAL A 131 2.02 -28.75 6.68
N MET A 132 1.98 -29.28 5.47
CA MET A 132 2.26 -28.52 4.24
C MET A 132 1.31 -27.32 4.06
N TYR A 133 0.01 -27.47 4.33
CA TYR A 133 -0.95 -26.35 4.24
C TYR A 133 -0.62 -25.26 5.26
N LEU A 134 -0.34 -25.65 6.50
CA LEU A 134 0.04 -24.73 7.55
C LEU A 134 1.30 -23.90 7.19
N VAL A 135 2.31 -24.58 6.63
CA VAL A 135 3.55 -23.92 6.17
C VAL A 135 3.27 -22.87 5.09
N LEU A 136 2.38 -23.17 4.13
CA LEU A 136 2.01 -22.22 3.08
C LEU A 136 1.34 -20.95 3.65
N PHE A 137 0.42 -21.10 4.60
CA PHE A 137 -0.23 -19.96 5.26
C PHE A 137 0.73 -19.10 6.05
N ILE A 138 1.61 -19.73 6.84
CA ILE A 138 2.65 -19.03 7.61
C ILE A 138 3.61 -18.28 6.67
N PHE A 139 4.07 -18.97 5.61
CA PHE A 139 4.99 -18.36 4.63
C PHE A 139 4.35 -17.16 3.92
N SER A 140 3.11 -17.31 3.43
CA SER A 140 2.39 -16.25 2.76
C SER A 140 2.16 -15.04 3.67
N GLY A 141 1.69 -15.25 4.91
CA GLY A 141 1.47 -14.17 5.86
C GLY A 141 2.77 -13.50 6.28
N PHE A 142 3.83 -14.26 6.54
CA PHE A 142 5.15 -13.73 6.88
C PHE A 142 5.74 -12.90 5.72
N PHE A 143 5.61 -13.40 4.50
CA PHE A 143 5.98 -12.64 3.29
C PHE A 143 5.26 -11.29 3.23
N GLY A 144 3.94 -11.27 3.47
CA GLY A 144 3.16 -10.03 3.48
C GLY A 144 3.67 -9.01 4.50
N ILE A 145 4.00 -9.46 5.72
CA ILE A 145 4.53 -8.59 6.78
C ILE A 145 5.91 -8.03 6.39
N VAL A 146 6.83 -8.89 5.98
CA VAL A 146 8.20 -8.50 5.61
C VAL A 146 8.18 -7.55 4.42
N ALA A 147 7.41 -7.87 3.38
CA ALA A 147 7.27 -7.02 2.20
C ALA A 147 6.69 -5.64 2.55
N ALA A 148 5.65 -5.56 3.40
CA ALA A 148 5.08 -4.29 3.84
C ALA A 148 6.12 -3.41 4.57
N VAL A 149 6.97 -4.00 5.40
CA VAL A 149 8.04 -3.28 6.11
C VAL A 149 9.12 -2.80 5.13
N ILE A 150 9.58 -3.66 4.22
CA ILE A 150 10.61 -3.30 3.23
C ILE A 150 10.12 -2.16 2.34
N ILE A 151 8.89 -2.26 1.81
CA ILE A 151 8.28 -1.23 0.97
C ILE A 151 8.22 0.11 1.74
N ASP A 152 7.86 0.10 3.02
CA ASP A 152 7.80 1.32 3.84
C ASP A 152 9.18 1.96 4.01
N VAL A 153 10.20 1.18 4.32
CA VAL A 153 11.59 1.67 4.48
C VAL A 153 12.12 2.24 3.15
N VAL A 154 11.93 1.51 2.04
CA VAL A 154 12.38 1.97 0.71
C VAL A 154 11.65 3.25 0.31
N TYR A 155 10.34 3.33 0.55
CA TYR A 155 9.54 4.53 0.26
C TYR A 155 10.06 5.75 1.04
N ARG A 156 10.25 5.63 2.35
CA ARG A 156 10.77 6.72 3.21
C ARG A 156 12.16 7.18 2.75
N ASN A 157 13.04 6.25 2.42
CA ASN A 157 14.38 6.59 1.94
C ASN A 157 14.34 7.35 0.61
N ARG A 158 13.49 6.94 -0.34
CA ARG A 158 13.35 7.62 -1.64
C ARG A 158 12.73 9.01 -1.46
N ARG A 159 11.70 9.13 -0.65
CA ARG A 159 11.05 10.39 -0.35
C ARG A 159 12.03 11.39 0.26
N ASN A 160 12.82 10.98 1.27
CA ASN A 160 13.82 11.84 1.90
C ASN A 160 14.91 12.33 0.93
N LYS A 161 15.20 11.59 -0.14
CA LYS A 161 16.13 12.02 -1.19
C LYS A 161 15.53 13.10 -2.09
N ILE A 162 14.23 13.05 -2.35
CA ILE A 162 13.51 14.02 -3.19
C ILE A 162 13.39 15.37 -2.44
N THR A 163 13.09 15.34 -1.14
CA THR A 163 12.85 16.54 -0.32
C THR A 163 14.11 17.23 0.20
N ARG A 164 15.29 16.61 0.07
CA ARG A 164 16.56 17.28 0.40
C ARG A 164 17.03 18.09 -0.82
N PRO A 165 17.01 19.43 -0.78
CA PRO A 165 17.67 20.21 -1.82
C PRO A 165 19.15 19.79 -1.82
N THR A 166 19.69 19.58 -3.01
CA THR A 166 21.14 19.45 -3.23
C THR A 166 21.82 20.75 -2.80
N SER A 167 22.04 20.92 -1.51
CA SER A 167 22.90 21.97 -0.96
C SER A 167 24.33 21.55 -1.25
N GLY A 168 24.87 21.97 -2.39
CA GLY A 168 26.28 21.72 -2.67
C GLY A 168 26.64 21.58 -4.14
N SER A 169 26.46 22.63 -4.92
CA SER A 169 27.32 22.95 -6.06
C SER A 169 27.16 24.46 -6.35
N GLY A 170 27.72 25.26 -5.51
CA GLY A 170 28.11 26.64 -5.86
C GLY A 170 29.60 26.67 -6.07
#